data_32365d1723cb214779bdeccf7180c5e0
#
_entry.id   32365d1723cb214779bdeccf7180c5e0
#
_cell.length_a   1.000
_cell.length_b   1.000
_cell.length_c   1.000
_cell.angle_alpha   90.00
_cell.angle_beta   90.00
_cell.angle_gamma   90.00
#
_symmetry.space_group_name_H-M   'P 1'
#
loop_
_entity.id
_entity.type
_entity.pdbx_description
1 polymer ?
#
loop_
_entity_poly.entity_id
_entity_poly.type
_entity_poly.pdbx_seq_one_letter_code
_entity_poly.pdbx_strand_id
1 'polypeptide(L)'
;MQLRGAALGDALVVDLTRYLPGAFASSELRRLGARVVRIEQPGGDPMRQTSPEWHDVLNAEKESVVCELPADVELARALLARADVVLESFRPGVAARLGIGPSDVPASTVYCSITGFGVEGRHVQRAGHDLNYLGWAGALAATAPALPPVPVADLAAGALAAVTEILAALLVRERTGEGAHVVVSMTHNAFALTPLAPVLVAGYACYSMYACADGRMLTVAALEPRFFARLCELVGRPELAARQYDDDQDGLKSSLAAVFSTRPAEDWLSVLAGEDVCVGPVATRAEAAADLGIPAHRGAAPALGADTVTWKRELGL
;
A
#
# COMPACT_ATOMS: atom_id res chain seq x y z
N MET A 1 -18.24 2.30 0.45
CA MET A 1 -19.21 1.22 0.24
C MET A 1 -18.81 0.07 1.17
N GLN A 2 -19.54 -0.14 2.26
CA GLN A 2 -19.31 -1.33 3.08
C GLN A 2 -20.01 -2.52 2.38
N LEU A 3 -19.25 -3.59 2.13
CA LEU A 3 -19.86 -4.87 1.76
C LEU A 3 -20.85 -5.25 2.88
N ARG A 4 -22.11 -5.48 2.55
CA ARG A 4 -23.11 -5.96 3.53
C ARG A 4 -22.76 -7.40 3.91
N GLY A 5 -22.29 -7.59 5.14
CA GLY A 5 -21.75 -8.85 5.67
C GLY A 5 -20.23 -8.89 5.63
N ALA A 6 -19.64 -9.55 6.60
CA ALA A 6 -18.22 -9.80 6.66
C ALA A 6 -17.88 -10.87 5.60
N ALA A 7 -17.29 -10.48 4.47
CA ALA A 7 -16.96 -11.42 3.38
C ALA A 7 -16.03 -12.56 3.84
N LEU A 8 -15.24 -12.30 4.89
CA LEU A 8 -14.31 -13.26 5.50
C LEU A 8 -14.67 -13.51 6.98
N GLY A 9 -15.96 -13.43 7.36
CA GLY A 9 -16.38 -13.43 8.78
C GLY A 9 -15.97 -14.66 9.59
N ASP A 10 -15.81 -15.81 8.93
CA ASP A 10 -15.41 -17.08 9.58
C ASP A 10 -13.93 -17.40 9.36
N ALA A 11 -13.18 -16.59 8.61
CA ALA A 11 -11.80 -16.88 8.27
C ALA A 11 -10.83 -16.45 9.38
N LEU A 12 -9.92 -17.36 9.74
CA LEU A 12 -8.79 -17.09 10.62
C LEU A 12 -7.53 -16.82 9.78
N VAL A 13 -6.97 -15.62 9.95
CA VAL A 13 -5.70 -15.21 9.35
C VAL A 13 -4.61 -15.24 10.42
N VAL A 14 -3.55 -16.01 10.19
CA VAL A 14 -2.35 -16.00 11.02
C VAL A 14 -1.26 -15.19 10.31
N ASP A 15 -0.85 -14.08 10.93
CA ASP A 15 0.10 -13.11 10.38
C ASP A 15 1.46 -13.23 11.08
N LEU A 16 2.43 -13.81 10.37
CA LEU A 16 3.84 -13.95 10.77
C LEU A 16 4.72 -12.83 10.22
N THR A 17 4.13 -11.84 9.57
CA THR A 17 4.87 -10.80 8.87
C THR A 17 5.47 -9.77 9.82
N ARG A 18 6.43 -9.01 9.30
CA ARG A 18 7.00 -7.83 9.95
C ARG A 18 6.93 -6.66 9.01
N TYR A 19 6.93 -5.45 9.59
CA TYR A 19 6.88 -4.19 8.86
C TYR A 19 5.58 -4.00 8.07
N LEU A 20 5.63 -3.03 7.17
CA LEU A 20 4.48 -2.43 6.52
C LEU A 20 3.66 -3.36 5.61
N PRO A 21 4.26 -4.12 4.65
CA PRO A 21 3.45 -4.80 3.64
C PRO A 21 2.49 -5.84 4.24
N GLY A 22 2.98 -6.67 5.16
CA GLY A 22 2.16 -7.67 5.80
C GLY A 22 1.14 -7.09 6.78
N ALA A 23 1.55 -6.09 7.59
CA ALA A 23 0.64 -5.43 8.51
C ALA A 23 -0.53 -4.75 7.76
N PHE A 24 -0.28 -4.15 6.59
CA PHE A 24 -1.32 -3.57 5.77
C PHE A 24 -2.21 -4.65 5.12
N ALA A 25 -1.63 -5.71 4.57
CA ALA A 25 -2.39 -6.82 3.99
C ALA A 25 -3.35 -7.45 5.01
N SER A 26 -2.86 -7.78 6.19
CA SER A 26 -3.67 -8.37 7.25
C SER A 26 -4.70 -7.39 7.83
N SER A 27 -4.43 -6.06 7.81
CA SER A 27 -5.41 -5.03 8.14
C SER A 27 -6.58 -5.00 7.13
N GLU A 28 -6.29 -5.15 5.83
CA GLU A 28 -7.32 -5.22 4.81
C GLU A 28 -8.17 -6.49 4.92
N LEU A 29 -7.54 -7.65 5.19
CA LEU A 29 -8.28 -8.89 5.43
C LEU A 29 -9.19 -8.77 6.67
N ARG A 30 -8.71 -8.13 7.75
CA ARG A 30 -9.53 -7.82 8.92
C ARG A 30 -10.70 -6.90 8.56
N ARG A 31 -10.46 -5.85 7.77
CA ARG A 31 -11.53 -4.94 7.29
C ARG A 31 -12.61 -5.67 6.50
N LEU A 32 -12.24 -6.76 5.83
CA LEU A 32 -13.16 -7.66 5.13
C LEU A 32 -13.87 -8.67 6.07
N GLY A 33 -13.54 -8.65 7.37
CA GLY A 33 -14.22 -9.42 8.40
C GLY A 33 -13.44 -10.58 8.99
N ALA A 34 -12.25 -10.89 8.50
CA ALA A 34 -11.43 -11.96 9.04
C ALA A 34 -11.00 -11.68 10.50
N ARG A 35 -10.91 -12.74 11.31
CA ARG A 35 -10.18 -12.73 12.58
C ARG A 35 -8.69 -12.79 12.28
N VAL A 36 -7.89 -11.85 12.80
CA VAL A 36 -6.45 -11.78 12.52
C VAL A 36 -5.64 -11.94 13.79
N VAL A 37 -4.76 -12.93 13.82
CA VAL A 37 -3.82 -13.20 14.91
C VAL A 37 -2.41 -12.94 14.40
N ARG A 38 -1.72 -11.99 15.02
CA ARG A 38 -0.31 -11.73 14.74
C ARG A 38 0.58 -12.54 15.65
N ILE A 39 1.52 -13.27 15.06
CA ILE A 39 2.62 -13.91 15.79
C ILE A 39 3.82 -12.98 15.77
N GLU A 40 4.19 -12.49 16.94
CA GLU A 40 5.29 -11.55 17.12
C GLU A 40 6.41 -12.20 17.94
N GLN A 41 7.67 -11.84 17.64
CA GLN A 41 8.79 -12.21 18.50
C GLN A 41 8.72 -11.47 19.86
N PRO A 42 9.48 -11.87 20.90
CA PRO A 42 9.46 -11.20 22.21
C PRO A 42 9.74 -9.70 22.19
N GLY A 43 10.49 -9.19 21.19
CA GLY A 43 10.71 -7.76 20.99
C GLY A 43 9.59 -7.04 20.23
N GLY A 44 8.59 -7.76 19.71
CA GLY A 44 7.52 -7.23 18.87
C GLY A 44 7.94 -6.88 17.46
N ASP A 45 6.99 -6.30 16.72
CA ASP A 45 7.26 -5.71 15.41
C ASP A 45 8.09 -4.42 15.57
N PRO A 46 9.16 -4.21 14.78
CA PRO A 46 9.95 -2.99 14.86
C PRO A 46 9.13 -1.68 14.70
N MET A 47 8.01 -1.72 14.00
CA MET A 47 7.14 -0.55 13.84
C MET A 47 6.51 -0.07 15.16
N ARG A 48 6.43 -0.92 16.19
CA ARG A 48 5.99 -0.50 17.53
C ARG A 48 6.86 0.64 18.10
N GLN A 49 8.12 0.70 17.67
CA GLN A 49 9.10 1.71 18.13
C GLN A 49 9.36 2.78 17.05
N THR A 50 9.48 2.38 15.80
CA THR A 50 9.88 3.28 14.72
C THR A 50 8.74 4.11 14.12
N SER A 51 7.51 3.61 14.21
CA SER A 51 6.31 4.25 13.65
C SER A 51 5.07 3.85 14.46
N PRO A 52 5.00 4.19 15.76
CA PRO A 52 3.97 3.67 16.67
C PRO A 52 2.55 4.03 16.24
N GLU A 53 2.31 5.26 15.80
CA GLU A 53 0.98 5.69 15.33
C GLU A 53 0.51 4.88 14.12
N TRP A 54 1.42 4.62 13.16
CA TRP A 54 1.07 3.83 11.98
C TRP A 54 0.90 2.36 12.33
N HIS A 55 1.74 1.85 13.24
CA HIS A 55 1.59 0.51 13.80
C HIS A 55 0.20 0.33 14.44
N ASP A 56 -0.24 1.29 15.24
CA ASP A 56 -1.55 1.26 15.91
C ASP A 56 -2.69 1.22 14.90
N VAL A 57 -2.67 2.08 13.90
CA VAL A 57 -3.70 2.11 12.85
C VAL A 57 -3.79 0.78 12.09
N LEU A 58 -2.63 0.20 11.71
CA LEU A 58 -2.58 -1.01 10.92
C LEU A 58 -2.93 -2.28 11.71
N ASN A 59 -2.73 -2.25 13.03
CA ASN A 59 -2.92 -3.43 13.85
C ASN A 59 -4.07 -3.30 14.85
N ALA A 60 -4.86 -2.24 14.76
CA ALA A 60 -6.08 -2.11 15.52
C ALA A 60 -7.01 -3.32 15.32
N GLU A 61 -7.61 -3.78 16.41
CA GLU A 61 -8.56 -4.90 16.45
C GLU A 61 -8.00 -6.25 15.96
N LYS A 62 -6.67 -6.40 15.83
CA LYS A 62 -6.00 -7.70 15.68
C LYS A 62 -5.69 -8.28 17.05
N GLU A 63 -5.33 -9.56 17.08
CA GLU A 63 -4.84 -10.24 18.26
C GLU A 63 -3.32 -10.37 18.21
N SER A 64 -2.64 -10.30 19.38
CA SER A 64 -1.18 -10.39 19.46
C SER A 64 -0.77 -11.59 20.29
N VAL A 65 0.01 -12.49 19.70
CA VAL A 65 0.60 -13.67 20.34
C VAL A 65 2.11 -13.57 20.25
N VAL A 66 2.78 -13.64 21.41
CA VAL A 66 4.25 -13.71 21.45
C VAL A 66 4.70 -15.16 21.27
N CYS A 67 5.63 -15.36 20.34
CA CYS A 67 6.21 -16.65 20.05
C CYS A 67 7.69 -16.46 19.66
N GLU A 68 8.59 -17.05 20.44
CA GLU A 68 10.03 -17.03 20.16
C GLU A 68 10.42 -18.21 19.27
N LEU A 69 10.52 -17.97 17.96
CA LEU A 69 10.93 -19.01 17.02
C LEU A 69 12.47 -19.17 17.01
N PRO A 70 12.98 -20.41 17.04
CA PRO A 70 12.25 -21.70 16.96
C PRO A 70 11.78 -22.27 18.31
N ALA A 71 12.04 -21.65 19.46
CA ALA A 71 11.77 -22.26 20.77
C ALA A 71 10.27 -22.58 20.98
N ASP A 72 9.38 -21.66 20.58
CA ASP A 72 7.92 -21.82 20.72
C ASP A 72 7.26 -22.35 19.45
N VAL A 73 7.96 -23.11 18.61
CA VAL A 73 7.44 -23.53 17.29
C VAL A 73 6.12 -24.31 17.38
N GLU A 74 5.89 -25.04 18.48
CA GLU A 74 4.64 -25.80 18.67
C GLU A 74 3.43 -24.88 18.84
N LEU A 75 3.58 -23.71 19.48
CA LEU A 75 2.52 -22.71 19.55
C LEU A 75 2.21 -22.15 18.15
N ALA A 76 3.25 -21.82 17.38
CA ALA A 76 3.07 -21.35 16.01
C ALA A 76 2.37 -22.40 15.15
N ARG A 77 2.82 -23.65 15.16
CA ARG A 77 2.21 -24.75 14.39
C ARG A 77 0.75 -24.99 14.76
N ALA A 78 0.43 -24.95 16.06
CA ALA A 78 -0.94 -25.12 16.52
C ALA A 78 -1.87 -24.00 16.03
N LEU A 79 -1.37 -22.77 15.94
CA LEU A 79 -2.11 -21.65 15.31
C LEU A 79 -2.25 -21.86 13.80
N LEU A 80 -1.17 -22.20 13.12
CA LEU A 80 -1.16 -22.43 11.67
C LEU A 80 -2.08 -23.59 11.25
N ALA A 81 -2.20 -24.63 12.09
CA ALA A 81 -3.09 -25.75 11.83
C ALA A 81 -4.58 -25.39 11.82
N ARG A 82 -4.95 -24.24 12.37
CA ARG A 82 -6.33 -23.71 12.37
C ARG A 82 -6.54 -22.60 11.34
N ALA A 83 -5.46 -22.15 10.68
CA ALA A 83 -5.51 -20.98 9.81
C ALA A 83 -6.19 -21.29 8.46
N ASP A 84 -7.09 -20.43 8.06
CA ASP A 84 -7.58 -20.36 6.68
C ASP A 84 -6.58 -19.69 5.77
N VAL A 85 -5.89 -18.65 6.30
CA VAL A 85 -4.85 -17.91 5.61
C VAL A 85 -3.63 -17.75 6.50
N VAL A 86 -2.45 -17.99 5.97
CA VAL A 86 -1.17 -17.67 6.60
C VAL A 86 -0.47 -16.60 5.78
N LEU A 87 -0.01 -15.55 6.44
CA LEU A 87 0.84 -14.51 5.87
C LEU A 87 2.24 -14.58 6.47
N GLU A 88 3.27 -14.60 5.62
CA GLU A 88 4.66 -14.48 6.10
C GLU A 88 5.48 -13.57 5.18
N SER A 89 6.56 -13.02 5.71
CA SER A 89 7.50 -12.16 4.96
C SER A 89 8.97 -12.49 5.30
N PHE A 90 9.26 -13.74 5.61
CA PHE A 90 10.62 -14.20 5.82
C PHE A 90 11.41 -14.23 4.49
N ARG A 91 12.72 -14.31 4.58
CA ARG A 91 13.52 -14.65 3.40
C ARG A 91 13.16 -16.06 2.91
N PRO A 92 13.11 -16.28 1.59
CA PRO A 92 12.78 -17.60 1.04
C PRO A 92 13.54 -18.75 1.69
N GLY A 93 12.80 -19.78 2.07
CA GLY A 93 13.31 -20.97 2.76
C GLY A 93 13.41 -20.86 4.29
N VAL A 94 13.23 -19.68 4.90
CA VAL A 94 13.29 -19.55 6.37
C VAL A 94 12.10 -20.21 7.04
N ALA A 95 10.88 -19.96 6.57
CA ALA A 95 9.67 -20.56 7.12
C ALA A 95 9.73 -22.10 7.09
N ALA A 96 10.16 -22.68 5.98
CA ALA A 96 10.33 -24.14 5.87
C ALA A 96 11.36 -24.69 6.86
N ARG A 97 12.51 -24.00 7.05
CA ARG A 97 13.51 -24.44 8.06
C ARG A 97 12.99 -24.35 9.49
N LEU A 98 12.04 -23.46 9.76
CA LEU A 98 11.38 -23.33 11.07
C LEU A 98 10.23 -24.33 11.25
N GLY A 99 9.86 -25.09 10.21
CA GLY A 99 8.73 -26.03 10.24
C GLY A 99 7.38 -25.33 10.33
N ILE A 100 7.27 -24.16 9.71
CA ILE A 100 6.05 -23.33 9.59
C ILE A 100 5.84 -22.83 8.15
N GLY A 101 6.41 -23.55 7.19
CA GLY A 101 6.29 -23.23 5.77
C GLY A 101 5.00 -23.76 5.13
N PRO A 102 4.84 -23.57 3.81
CA PRO A 102 3.62 -23.97 3.11
C PRO A 102 3.33 -25.48 3.13
N SER A 103 4.36 -26.30 3.35
CA SER A 103 4.20 -27.77 3.49
C SER A 103 3.84 -28.19 4.92
N ASP A 104 3.89 -27.28 5.89
CA ASP A 104 3.67 -27.56 7.31
C ASP A 104 2.26 -27.16 7.78
N VAL A 105 1.40 -26.72 6.85
CA VAL A 105 0.01 -26.31 7.11
C VAL A 105 -0.97 -27.27 6.43
N PRO A 106 -2.25 -27.29 6.85
CA PRO A 106 -3.28 -28.07 6.16
C PRO A 106 -3.36 -27.76 4.66
N ALA A 107 -3.66 -28.77 3.85
CA ALA A 107 -3.77 -28.62 2.39
C ALA A 107 -4.87 -27.62 1.96
N SER A 108 -5.83 -27.32 2.84
CA SER A 108 -6.87 -26.33 2.60
C SER A 108 -6.44 -24.88 2.94
N THR A 109 -5.28 -24.68 3.54
CA THR A 109 -4.81 -23.35 3.94
C THR A 109 -4.27 -22.57 2.73
N VAL A 110 -4.65 -21.30 2.60
CA VAL A 110 -4.01 -20.36 1.68
C VAL A 110 -2.78 -19.78 2.35
N TYR A 111 -1.61 -20.15 1.88
CA TYR A 111 -0.33 -19.69 2.41
C TYR A 111 0.26 -18.62 1.52
N CYS A 112 0.44 -17.39 2.02
CA CYS A 112 0.95 -16.26 1.25
C CYS A 112 2.33 -15.81 1.74
N SER A 113 3.33 -15.89 0.86
CA SER A 113 4.68 -15.38 1.07
C SER A 113 4.84 -14.03 0.38
N ILE A 114 5.00 -12.94 1.16
CA ILE A 114 5.28 -11.59 0.64
C ILE A 114 6.79 -11.41 0.61
N THR A 115 7.36 -11.28 -0.57
CA THR A 115 8.81 -11.25 -0.79
C THR A 115 9.26 -9.98 -1.49
N GLY A 116 10.52 -9.57 -1.29
CA GLY A 116 11.09 -8.44 -2.02
C GLY A 116 11.29 -8.74 -3.51
N PHE A 117 11.84 -9.94 -3.82
CA PHE A 117 12.31 -10.28 -5.16
C PHE A 117 11.78 -11.62 -5.70
N GLY A 118 10.77 -12.20 -5.07
CA GLY A 118 10.27 -13.53 -5.40
C GLY A 118 11.05 -14.63 -4.68
N VAL A 119 10.81 -15.88 -5.09
CA VAL A 119 11.45 -17.08 -4.52
C VAL A 119 12.52 -17.69 -5.43
N GLU A 120 12.68 -17.14 -6.62
CA GLU A 120 13.65 -17.55 -7.63
C GLU A 120 14.41 -16.35 -8.20
N GLY A 121 15.54 -16.62 -8.85
CA GLY A 121 16.36 -15.61 -9.53
C GLY A 121 17.49 -15.05 -8.69
N ARG A 122 18.31 -14.22 -9.32
CA ARG A 122 19.61 -13.74 -8.78
C ARG A 122 19.49 -12.83 -7.56
N HIS A 123 18.31 -12.29 -7.30
CA HIS A 123 18.08 -11.31 -6.23
C HIS A 123 17.33 -11.88 -5.01
N VAL A 124 16.93 -13.16 -5.06
CA VAL A 124 16.07 -13.81 -4.06
C VAL A 124 16.52 -13.62 -2.60
N GLN A 125 17.82 -13.59 -2.35
CA GLN A 125 18.39 -13.42 -1.00
C GLN A 125 18.82 -11.99 -0.68
N ARG A 126 18.52 -11.00 -1.52
CA ARG A 126 18.86 -9.61 -1.24
C ARG A 126 17.97 -9.03 -0.15
N ALA A 127 18.58 -8.21 0.71
CA ALA A 127 17.83 -7.31 1.58
C ALA A 127 17.31 -6.12 0.78
N GLY A 128 16.16 -5.59 1.16
CA GLY A 128 15.59 -4.39 0.56
C GLY A 128 14.38 -3.91 1.33
N HIS A 129 14.01 -2.69 1.07
CA HIS A 129 12.78 -2.04 1.46
C HIS A 129 12.14 -1.41 0.23
N ASP A 130 10.98 -0.81 0.36
CA ASP A 130 10.19 -0.19 -0.70
C ASP A 130 11.02 0.49 -1.79
N LEU A 131 11.87 1.43 -1.38
CA LEU A 131 12.70 2.21 -2.32
C LEU A 131 13.63 1.33 -3.17
N ASN A 132 14.17 0.25 -2.59
CA ASN A 132 15.02 -0.67 -3.33
C ASN A 132 14.22 -1.47 -4.37
N TYR A 133 13.02 -1.92 -4.00
CA TYR A 133 12.15 -2.67 -4.91
C TYR A 133 11.69 -1.80 -6.08
N LEU A 134 11.31 -0.54 -5.82
CA LEU A 134 11.00 0.45 -6.86
C LEU A 134 12.19 0.75 -7.77
N GLY A 135 13.39 0.89 -7.19
CA GLY A 135 14.62 1.12 -7.95
C GLY A 135 14.93 -0.04 -8.91
N TRP A 136 14.87 -1.28 -8.42
CA TRP A 136 15.07 -2.47 -9.24
C TRP A 136 13.97 -2.70 -10.28
N ALA A 137 12.77 -2.26 -9.99
CA ALA A 137 11.65 -2.29 -10.93
C ALA A 137 11.73 -1.23 -12.04
N GLY A 138 12.69 -0.30 -11.96
CA GLY A 138 12.80 0.81 -12.90
C GLY A 138 11.78 1.94 -12.68
N ALA A 139 10.95 1.84 -11.65
CA ALA A 139 9.87 2.81 -11.36
C ALA A 139 10.40 4.21 -11.01
N LEU A 140 11.62 4.32 -10.51
CA LEU A 140 12.21 5.60 -10.10
C LEU A 140 12.96 6.32 -11.21
N ALA A 141 13.24 5.68 -12.34
CA ALA A 141 14.12 6.22 -13.39
C ALA A 141 13.64 7.58 -13.94
N ALA A 142 12.31 7.77 -14.02
CA ALA A 142 11.72 8.99 -14.57
C ALA A 142 11.65 10.17 -13.56
N THR A 143 11.69 9.90 -12.27
CA THR A 143 11.45 10.91 -11.22
C THR A 143 12.65 11.13 -10.28
N ALA A 144 13.69 10.31 -10.39
CA ALA A 144 14.89 10.47 -9.57
C ALA A 144 15.49 11.88 -9.73
N PRO A 145 15.96 12.52 -8.62
CA PRO A 145 16.15 11.95 -7.28
C PRO A 145 14.94 12.09 -6.33
N ALA A 146 13.76 12.47 -6.82
CA ALA A 146 12.57 12.63 -5.98
C ALA A 146 12.15 11.28 -5.36
N LEU A 147 11.80 11.32 -4.07
CA LEU A 147 11.27 10.15 -3.37
C LEU A 147 9.76 10.05 -3.55
N PRO A 148 9.19 8.86 -3.77
CA PRO A 148 7.75 8.66 -3.74
C PRO A 148 7.18 9.03 -2.35
N PRO A 149 6.06 9.77 -2.29
CA PRO A 149 5.45 10.16 -1.01
C PRO A 149 4.73 8.98 -0.31
N VAL A 150 4.53 7.89 -1.02
CA VAL A 150 3.85 6.66 -0.57
C VAL A 150 4.75 5.48 -0.89
N PRO A 151 4.94 4.53 0.04
CA PRO A 151 5.69 3.29 -0.21
C PRO A 151 4.88 2.35 -1.11
N VAL A 152 5.00 2.58 -2.42
CA VAL A 152 4.15 1.94 -3.45
C VAL A 152 4.47 0.45 -3.60
N ALA A 153 5.75 0.07 -3.49
CA ALA A 153 6.14 -1.34 -3.56
C ALA A 153 5.60 -2.14 -2.38
N ASP A 154 5.67 -1.57 -1.17
CA ASP A 154 5.16 -2.21 0.04
C ASP A 154 3.62 -2.30 0.04
N LEU A 155 2.94 -1.19 -0.29
CA LEU A 155 1.48 -1.10 -0.16
C LEU A 155 0.75 -1.68 -1.36
N ALA A 156 1.05 -1.22 -2.58
CA ALA A 156 0.32 -1.65 -3.77
C ALA A 156 0.88 -2.97 -4.32
N ALA A 157 2.19 -3.03 -4.59
CA ALA A 157 2.82 -4.19 -5.20
C ALA A 157 3.00 -5.37 -4.22
N GLY A 158 3.07 -5.11 -2.92
CA GLY A 158 3.14 -6.10 -1.85
C GLY A 158 1.77 -6.41 -1.26
N ALA A 159 1.27 -5.51 -0.43
CA ALA A 159 0.10 -5.77 0.41
C ALA A 159 -1.21 -5.95 -0.38
N LEU A 160 -1.57 -5.00 -1.25
CA LEU A 160 -2.81 -5.12 -2.03
C LEU A 160 -2.75 -6.27 -3.04
N ALA A 161 -1.58 -6.52 -3.64
CA ALA A 161 -1.39 -7.69 -4.48
C ALA A 161 -1.59 -8.99 -3.67
N ALA A 162 -1.03 -9.08 -2.45
CA ALA A 162 -1.24 -10.23 -1.57
C ALA A 162 -2.71 -10.43 -1.24
N VAL A 163 -3.44 -9.37 -0.88
CA VAL A 163 -4.89 -9.45 -0.61
C VAL A 163 -5.64 -9.95 -1.84
N THR A 164 -5.33 -9.46 -3.03
CA THR A 164 -5.97 -9.87 -4.28
C THR A 164 -5.76 -11.36 -4.55
N GLU A 165 -4.52 -11.83 -4.46
CA GLU A 165 -4.18 -13.23 -4.70
C GLU A 165 -4.75 -14.18 -3.62
N ILE A 166 -4.77 -13.74 -2.35
CA ILE A 166 -5.41 -14.50 -1.26
C ILE A 166 -6.91 -14.66 -1.51
N LEU A 167 -7.61 -13.58 -1.87
CA LEU A 167 -9.04 -13.66 -2.17
C LEU A 167 -9.34 -14.56 -3.37
N ALA A 168 -8.51 -14.50 -4.41
CA ALA A 168 -8.61 -15.39 -5.56
C ALA A 168 -8.39 -16.86 -5.16
N ALA A 169 -7.37 -17.14 -4.33
CA ALA A 169 -7.09 -18.48 -3.83
C ALA A 169 -8.22 -19.01 -2.92
N LEU A 170 -8.78 -18.17 -2.04
CA LEU A 170 -9.94 -18.54 -1.23
C LEU A 170 -11.16 -18.87 -2.09
N LEU A 171 -11.41 -18.12 -3.16
CA LEU A 171 -12.49 -18.40 -4.10
C LEU A 171 -12.29 -19.73 -4.85
N VAL A 172 -11.04 -20.09 -5.17
CA VAL A 172 -10.72 -21.42 -5.73
C VAL A 172 -10.94 -22.49 -4.67
N ARG A 173 -10.48 -22.28 -3.44
CA ARG A 173 -10.68 -23.20 -2.32
C ARG A 173 -12.15 -23.54 -2.07
N GLU A 174 -13.04 -22.57 -2.14
CA GLU A 174 -14.49 -22.80 -2.00
C GLU A 174 -15.04 -23.80 -3.02
N ARG A 175 -14.41 -23.95 -4.17
CA ARG A 175 -14.81 -24.86 -5.24
C ARG A 175 -14.12 -26.22 -5.19
N THR A 176 -12.88 -26.24 -4.71
CA THR A 176 -12.00 -27.43 -4.78
C THR A 176 -11.75 -28.08 -3.43
N GLY A 177 -11.92 -27.34 -2.33
CA GLY A 177 -11.50 -27.74 -0.99
C GLY A 177 -9.99 -27.58 -0.75
N GLU A 178 -9.21 -27.19 -1.75
CA GLU A 178 -7.76 -27.09 -1.69
C GLU A 178 -7.31 -25.63 -1.58
N GLY A 179 -6.39 -25.36 -0.67
CA GLY A 179 -5.69 -24.08 -0.55
C GLY A 179 -4.63 -23.92 -1.62
N ALA A 180 -3.79 -22.88 -1.45
CA ALA A 180 -2.72 -22.59 -2.40
C ALA A 180 -1.51 -21.96 -1.69
N HIS A 181 -0.31 -22.14 -2.26
CA HIS A 181 0.84 -21.31 -1.91
C HIS A 181 0.92 -20.14 -2.89
N VAL A 182 0.63 -18.95 -2.39
CA VAL A 182 0.71 -17.67 -3.12
C VAL A 182 2.06 -17.02 -2.84
N VAL A 183 2.76 -16.62 -3.89
CA VAL A 183 4.04 -15.90 -3.78
C VAL A 183 3.91 -14.52 -4.40
N VAL A 184 4.02 -13.49 -3.58
CA VAL A 184 3.98 -12.08 -4.00
C VAL A 184 5.39 -11.54 -4.05
N SER A 185 5.80 -11.00 -5.19
CA SER A 185 7.09 -10.33 -5.38
C SER A 185 6.88 -8.83 -5.55
N MET A 186 7.27 -8.05 -4.53
CA MET A 186 7.11 -6.59 -4.56
C MET A 186 7.80 -5.94 -5.75
N THR A 187 9.00 -6.41 -6.12
CA THR A 187 9.74 -5.86 -7.27
C THR A 187 9.05 -6.16 -8.61
N HIS A 188 8.58 -7.40 -8.82
CA HIS A 188 7.93 -7.76 -10.09
C HIS A 188 6.59 -7.04 -10.25
N ASN A 189 5.81 -6.94 -9.18
CA ASN A 189 4.55 -6.21 -9.20
C ASN A 189 4.77 -4.70 -9.34
N ALA A 190 5.81 -4.13 -8.71
CA ALA A 190 6.19 -2.73 -8.92
C ALA A 190 6.57 -2.45 -10.38
N PHE A 191 7.28 -3.38 -11.04
CA PHE A 191 7.56 -3.28 -12.47
C PHE A 191 6.25 -3.23 -13.30
N ALA A 192 5.29 -4.10 -12.98
CA ALA A 192 4.00 -4.11 -13.68
C ALA A 192 3.17 -2.83 -13.44
N LEU A 193 3.36 -2.16 -12.30
CA LEU A 193 2.72 -0.88 -11.98
C LEU A 193 3.44 0.33 -12.58
N THR A 194 4.65 0.14 -13.14
CA THR A 194 5.44 1.26 -13.70
C THR A 194 4.80 1.74 -14.99
N PRO A 195 4.40 3.02 -15.09
CA PRO A 195 3.70 3.52 -16.25
C PRO A 195 4.62 3.60 -17.47
N LEU A 196 4.09 3.22 -18.63
CA LEU A 196 4.76 3.35 -19.92
C LEU A 196 4.42 4.66 -20.64
N ALA A 197 3.60 5.51 -20.03
CA ALA A 197 3.18 6.80 -20.59
C ALA A 197 4.00 7.94 -19.98
N PRO A 198 4.92 8.58 -20.74
CA PRO A 198 5.76 9.67 -20.23
C PRO A 198 4.96 10.83 -19.62
N VAL A 199 3.76 11.11 -20.16
CA VAL A 199 2.88 12.18 -19.66
C VAL A 199 2.54 12.01 -18.18
N LEU A 200 2.43 10.78 -17.68
CA LEU A 200 2.03 10.49 -16.29
C LEU A 200 3.19 10.60 -15.27
N VAL A 201 4.44 10.65 -15.72
CA VAL A 201 5.58 10.53 -14.79
C VAL A 201 6.54 11.70 -14.78
N ALA A 202 6.65 12.51 -15.83
CA ALA A 202 7.73 13.49 -15.79
C ALA A 202 7.59 14.65 -16.73
N GLY A 203 6.46 15.03 -17.15
CA GLY A 203 6.91 15.97 -18.02
C GLY A 203 6.00 16.95 -18.70
N TYR A 204 4.76 16.71 -18.71
CA TYR A 204 3.84 17.58 -19.45
C TYR A 204 3.28 18.68 -18.55
N ALA A 205 3.16 19.90 -19.10
CA ALA A 205 2.61 21.02 -18.38
C ALA A 205 1.15 20.81 -17.94
N CYS A 206 0.41 20.02 -18.72
CA CYS A 206 -0.97 19.63 -18.40
C CYS A 206 -1.08 18.54 -17.31
N TYR A 207 0.06 17.96 -16.87
CA TYR A 207 0.12 16.97 -15.79
C TYR A 207 1.30 17.29 -14.86
N SER A 208 1.11 18.28 -14.02
CA SER A 208 2.18 18.85 -13.17
C SER A 208 1.62 19.53 -11.92
N MET A 209 2.52 20.03 -11.09
CA MET A 209 2.18 20.84 -9.92
C MET A 209 2.76 22.26 -10.07
N TYR A 210 2.00 23.26 -9.62
CA TYR A 210 2.38 24.66 -9.74
C TYR A 210 2.29 25.39 -8.40
N ALA A 211 3.32 26.16 -8.08
CA ALA A 211 3.34 27.01 -6.90
C ALA A 211 2.50 28.28 -7.11
N CYS A 212 1.70 28.63 -6.11
CA CYS A 212 0.92 29.85 -6.04
C CYS A 212 1.65 30.95 -5.30
N ALA A 213 1.10 32.16 -5.28
CA ALA A 213 1.71 33.33 -4.65
C ALA A 213 1.95 33.17 -3.14
N ASP A 214 1.15 32.35 -2.47
CA ASP A 214 1.24 32.02 -1.04
C ASP A 214 2.18 30.84 -0.75
N GLY A 215 2.86 30.29 -1.76
CA GLY A 215 3.74 29.13 -1.66
C GLY A 215 3.02 27.78 -1.60
N ARG A 216 1.69 27.75 -1.58
CA ARG A 216 0.91 26.50 -1.72
C ARG A 216 0.99 26.01 -3.17
N MET A 217 0.79 24.69 -3.33
CA MET A 217 0.82 24.05 -4.64
C MET A 217 -0.59 23.68 -5.10
N LEU A 218 -0.81 23.80 -6.41
CA LEU A 218 -1.97 23.19 -7.09
C LEU A 218 -1.51 22.04 -7.98
N THR A 219 -2.33 21.01 -8.07
CA THR A 219 -2.20 19.94 -9.06
C THR A 219 -2.94 20.34 -10.32
N VAL A 220 -2.36 20.08 -11.48
CA VAL A 220 -3.00 20.16 -12.79
C VAL A 220 -2.88 18.78 -13.42
N ALA A 221 -4.00 18.18 -13.80
CA ALA A 221 -4.08 16.88 -14.47
C ALA A 221 -5.03 16.94 -15.68
N ALA A 222 -4.97 18.02 -16.43
CA ALA A 222 -5.83 18.34 -17.58
C ALA A 222 -5.32 17.63 -18.85
N LEU A 223 -5.39 16.30 -18.87
CA LEU A 223 -4.87 15.47 -19.98
C LEU A 223 -5.69 15.63 -21.25
N GLU A 224 -7.02 15.71 -21.14
CA GLU A 224 -7.87 15.87 -22.30
C GLU A 224 -7.76 17.30 -22.86
N PRO A 225 -7.64 17.47 -24.19
CA PRO A 225 -7.48 18.79 -24.80
C PRO A 225 -8.56 19.80 -24.40
N ARG A 226 -9.79 19.35 -24.21
CA ARG A 226 -10.91 20.22 -23.80
C ARG A 226 -10.69 20.79 -22.38
N PHE A 227 -10.17 20.00 -21.44
CA PHE A 227 -9.91 20.44 -20.08
C PHE A 227 -8.73 21.40 -20.03
N PHE A 228 -7.67 21.10 -20.79
CA PHE A 228 -6.50 21.99 -20.87
C PHE A 228 -6.84 23.31 -21.55
N ALA A 229 -7.61 23.29 -22.64
CA ALA A 229 -8.05 24.51 -23.32
C ALA A 229 -8.92 25.37 -22.39
N ARG A 230 -9.89 24.75 -21.68
CA ARG A 230 -10.72 25.46 -20.72
C ARG A 230 -9.91 26.04 -19.55
N LEU A 231 -8.95 25.31 -19.05
CA LEU A 231 -8.02 25.83 -18.05
C LEU A 231 -7.28 27.05 -18.56
N CYS A 232 -6.71 27.00 -19.77
CA CYS A 232 -5.99 28.11 -20.38
C CYS A 232 -6.88 29.36 -20.54
N GLU A 233 -8.14 29.19 -20.91
CA GLU A 233 -9.12 30.30 -20.97
C GLU A 233 -9.31 30.95 -19.59
N LEU A 234 -9.59 30.13 -18.57
CA LEU A 234 -9.91 30.60 -17.22
C LEU A 234 -8.73 31.28 -16.54
N VAL A 235 -7.51 30.85 -16.83
CA VAL A 235 -6.30 31.50 -16.32
C VAL A 235 -5.84 32.68 -17.18
N GLY A 236 -6.60 33.06 -18.23
CA GLY A 236 -6.34 34.20 -19.08
C GLY A 236 -5.20 34.00 -20.10
N ARG A 237 -4.92 32.76 -20.48
CA ARG A 237 -3.84 32.40 -21.41
C ARG A 237 -4.33 31.39 -22.47
N PRO A 238 -5.42 31.73 -23.23
CA PRO A 238 -6.02 30.81 -24.19
C PRO A 238 -5.06 30.33 -25.28
N GLU A 239 -4.04 31.12 -25.61
CA GLU A 239 -3.01 30.76 -26.60
C GLU A 239 -2.14 29.58 -26.21
N LEU A 240 -2.07 29.25 -24.92
CA LEU A 240 -1.30 28.08 -24.43
C LEU A 240 -1.98 26.75 -24.78
N ALA A 241 -3.27 26.76 -25.01
CA ALA A 241 -4.05 25.53 -25.31
C ALA A 241 -3.48 24.74 -26.49
N ALA A 242 -3.08 25.43 -27.56
CA ALA A 242 -2.50 24.79 -28.73
C ALA A 242 -1.15 24.12 -28.50
N ARG A 243 -0.49 24.44 -27.38
CA ARG A 243 0.85 23.96 -27.02
C ARG A 243 0.85 22.74 -26.09
N GLN A 244 -0.32 22.19 -25.75
CA GLN A 244 -0.48 21.13 -24.74
C GLN A 244 0.55 20.00 -24.86
N TYR A 245 0.83 19.56 -26.07
CA TYR A 245 1.71 18.43 -26.39
C TYR A 245 2.92 18.84 -27.25
N ASP A 246 3.27 20.11 -27.27
CA ASP A 246 4.49 20.60 -27.92
C ASP A 246 5.74 19.98 -27.30
N ASP A 247 6.83 19.92 -28.05
CA ASP A 247 8.13 19.46 -27.55
C ASP A 247 8.69 20.37 -26.45
N ASP A 248 8.40 21.68 -26.50
CA ASP A 248 8.83 22.67 -25.49
C ASP A 248 7.92 22.66 -24.25
N GLN A 249 7.94 21.56 -23.53
CA GLN A 249 7.19 21.44 -22.28
C GLN A 249 7.73 22.32 -21.14
N ASP A 250 9.03 22.58 -21.11
CA ASP A 250 9.63 23.43 -20.08
C ASP A 250 9.21 24.91 -20.23
N GLY A 251 9.13 25.40 -21.45
CA GLY A 251 8.61 26.74 -21.72
C GLY A 251 7.12 26.85 -21.40
N LEU A 252 6.33 25.80 -21.69
CA LEU A 252 4.92 25.77 -21.33
C LEU A 252 4.69 25.69 -19.83
N LYS A 253 5.45 24.86 -19.11
CA LYS A 253 5.45 24.81 -17.63
C LYS A 253 5.79 26.16 -17.02
N SER A 254 6.85 26.81 -17.52
CA SER A 254 7.27 28.12 -17.05
C SER A 254 6.16 29.16 -17.24
N SER A 255 5.46 29.10 -18.36
CA SER A 255 4.33 29.99 -18.66
C SER A 255 3.19 29.81 -17.67
N LEU A 256 2.80 28.56 -17.37
CA LEU A 256 1.75 28.27 -16.40
C LEU A 256 2.22 28.59 -14.96
N ALA A 257 3.46 28.32 -14.61
CA ALA A 257 4.03 28.68 -13.31
C ALA A 257 3.97 30.20 -13.07
N ALA A 258 4.32 31.00 -14.09
CA ALA A 258 4.20 32.46 -14.03
C ALA A 258 2.75 32.91 -13.79
N VAL A 259 1.78 32.22 -14.36
CA VAL A 259 0.35 32.52 -14.14
C VAL A 259 -0.06 32.15 -12.72
N PHE A 260 0.18 30.92 -12.28
CA PHE A 260 -0.27 30.46 -10.95
C PHE A 260 0.39 31.23 -9.81
N SER A 261 1.62 31.70 -9.98
CA SER A 261 2.32 32.53 -8.99
C SER A 261 1.72 33.92 -8.78
N THR A 262 0.72 34.35 -9.57
CA THR A 262 0.12 35.69 -9.45
C THR A 262 -0.94 35.82 -8.36
N ARG A 263 -1.49 34.70 -7.87
CA ARG A 263 -2.56 34.69 -6.85
C ARG A 263 -2.32 33.57 -5.83
N PRO A 264 -2.88 33.69 -4.60
CA PRO A 264 -2.97 32.60 -3.64
C PRO A 264 -3.72 31.37 -4.21
N ALA A 265 -3.45 30.18 -3.67
CA ALA A 265 -4.08 28.94 -4.12
C ALA A 265 -5.62 28.97 -3.98
N GLU A 266 -6.12 29.53 -2.87
CA GLU A 266 -7.57 29.65 -2.62
C GLU A 266 -8.28 30.50 -3.66
N ASP A 267 -7.66 31.60 -4.10
CA ASP A 267 -8.22 32.46 -5.16
C ASP A 267 -8.32 31.71 -6.49
N TRP A 268 -7.29 30.93 -6.84
CA TRP A 268 -7.32 30.09 -8.01
C TRP A 268 -8.40 28.99 -7.93
N LEU A 269 -8.49 28.31 -6.80
CA LEU A 269 -9.53 27.30 -6.58
C LEU A 269 -10.93 27.90 -6.68
N SER A 270 -11.12 29.13 -6.22
CA SER A 270 -12.39 29.86 -6.35
C SER A 270 -12.71 30.19 -7.82
N VAL A 271 -11.72 30.63 -8.61
CA VAL A 271 -11.89 30.91 -10.05
C VAL A 271 -12.23 29.63 -10.83
N LEU A 272 -11.66 28.50 -10.44
CA LEU A 272 -11.82 27.23 -11.11
C LEU A 272 -12.97 26.37 -10.53
N ALA A 273 -13.66 26.87 -9.51
CA ALA A 273 -14.74 26.15 -8.86
C ALA A 273 -15.92 25.89 -9.82
N GLY A 274 -16.35 24.64 -9.87
CA GLY A 274 -17.45 24.22 -10.74
C GLY A 274 -17.07 24.05 -12.22
N GLU A 275 -15.81 24.30 -12.58
CA GLU A 275 -15.28 24.11 -13.93
C GLU A 275 -14.63 22.72 -14.05
N ASP A 276 -14.83 22.11 -15.22
CA ASP A 276 -14.29 20.75 -15.49
C ASP A 276 -12.88 20.85 -16.09
N VAL A 277 -11.88 21.13 -15.24
CA VAL A 277 -10.51 21.46 -15.66
C VAL A 277 -9.43 20.61 -14.99
N CYS A 278 -9.79 19.65 -14.16
CA CYS A 278 -8.88 18.73 -13.46
C CYS A 278 -7.76 19.45 -12.67
N VAL A 279 -8.14 20.47 -11.91
CA VAL A 279 -7.24 21.21 -11.00
C VAL A 279 -7.70 21.00 -9.56
N GLY A 280 -6.73 20.84 -8.65
CA GLY A 280 -7.02 20.65 -7.23
C GLY A 280 -5.86 21.11 -6.34
N PRO A 281 -6.09 21.22 -5.02
CA PRO A 281 -5.03 21.57 -4.09
C PRO A 281 -4.07 20.41 -3.83
N VAL A 282 -2.83 20.73 -3.47
CA VAL A 282 -1.96 19.82 -2.74
C VAL A 282 -2.28 19.99 -1.26
N ALA A 283 -3.22 19.20 -0.78
CA ALA A 283 -3.71 19.28 0.59
C ALA A 283 -2.73 18.60 1.57
N THR A 284 -2.65 19.13 2.78
CA THR A 284 -2.04 18.39 3.90
C THR A 284 -2.93 17.22 4.31
N ARG A 285 -2.37 16.25 5.03
CA ARG A 285 -3.17 15.11 5.55
C ARG A 285 -4.34 15.57 6.44
N ALA A 286 -4.17 16.63 7.22
CA ALA A 286 -5.21 17.17 8.09
C ALA A 286 -6.33 17.83 7.28
N GLU A 287 -5.99 18.64 6.27
CA GLU A 287 -6.96 19.24 5.35
C GLU A 287 -7.75 18.17 4.58
N ALA A 288 -7.05 17.18 4.02
CA ALA A 288 -7.68 16.08 3.31
C ALA A 288 -8.63 15.27 4.23
N ALA A 289 -8.23 15.01 5.48
CA ALA A 289 -9.08 14.30 6.43
C ALA A 289 -10.35 15.09 6.77
N ALA A 290 -10.24 16.41 6.93
CA ALA A 290 -11.37 17.28 7.18
C ALA A 290 -12.33 17.35 5.99
N ASP A 291 -11.79 17.54 4.78
CA ASP A 291 -12.57 17.65 3.55
C ASP A 291 -13.31 16.34 3.20
N LEU A 292 -12.62 15.21 3.34
CA LEU A 292 -13.16 13.89 3.04
C LEU A 292 -14.00 13.29 4.19
N GLY A 293 -14.08 13.98 5.34
CA GLY A 293 -14.78 13.45 6.51
C GLY A 293 -14.13 12.20 7.10
N ILE A 294 -12.81 12.06 6.96
CA ILE A 294 -12.06 10.91 7.47
C ILE A 294 -11.69 11.15 8.93
N PRO A 295 -12.08 10.28 9.87
CA PRO A 295 -11.69 10.43 11.28
C PRO A 295 -10.17 10.38 11.45
N ALA A 296 -9.63 11.23 12.32
CA ALA A 296 -8.20 11.40 12.52
C ALA A 296 -7.48 10.11 13.01
N HIS A 297 -8.16 9.26 13.79
CA HIS A 297 -7.56 8.04 14.33
C HIS A 297 -8.62 6.93 14.50
N ARG A 298 -8.22 5.67 14.32
CA ARG A 298 -9.09 4.49 14.45
C ARG A 298 -8.38 3.39 15.23
N GLY A 299 -8.60 3.38 16.54
CA GLY A 299 -8.18 2.28 17.40
C GLY A 299 -6.69 2.27 17.74
N ALA A 300 -6.31 1.37 18.62
CA ALA A 300 -4.94 1.08 19.00
C ALA A 300 -4.64 -0.39 18.75
N ALA A 301 -3.39 -0.70 18.42
CA ALA A 301 -2.92 -2.08 18.35
C ALA A 301 -3.01 -2.74 19.74
N PRO A 302 -3.21 -4.05 19.82
CA PRO A 302 -3.12 -4.78 21.07
C PRO A 302 -1.71 -4.63 21.67
N ALA A 303 -1.63 -4.68 23.01
CA ALA A 303 -0.35 -4.79 23.67
C ALA A 303 0.38 -6.06 23.20
N LEU A 304 1.70 -6.03 23.17
CA LEU A 304 2.50 -7.18 22.75
C LEU A 304 2.16 -8.42 23.59
N GLY A 305 1.71 -9.48 22.92
CA GLY A 305 1.36 -10.75 23.56
C GLY A 305 0.07 -10.75 24.36
N ALA A 306 -0.78 -9.74 24.21
CA ALA A 306 -2.02 -9.61 24.99
C ALA A 306 -2.91 -10.87 24.94
N ASP A 307 -2.87 -11.59 23.83
CA ASP A 307 -3.72 -12.75 23.58
C ASP A 307 -3.00 -14.10 23.74
N THR A 308 -1.70 -14.09 24.11
CA THR A 308 -0.86 -15.30 24.17
C THR A 308 -1.45 -16.37 25.12
N VAL A 309 -1.86 -15.97 26.33
CA VAL A 309 -2.42 -16.91 27.31
C VAL A 309 -3.77 -17.46 26.86
N THR A 310 -4.58 -16.64 26.26
CA THR A 310 -5.90 -17.02 25.72
C THR A 310 -5.73 -18.05 24.61
N TRP A 311 -4.84 -17.77 23.66
CA TRP A 311 -4.57 -18.70 22.57
C TRP A 311 -3.95 -20.02 23.04
N LYS A 312 -2.99 -20.00 23.98
CA LYS A 312 -2.45 -21.24 24.56
C LYS A 312 -3.57 -22.10 25.13
N ARG A 313 -4.48 -21.51 25.89
CA ARG A 313 -5.63 -22.22 26.46
C ARG A 313 -6.59 -22.78 25.39
N GLU A 314 -6.90 -22.00 24.35
CA GLU A 314 -7.75 -22.42 23.23
C GLU A 314 -7.13 -23.59 22.44
N LEU A 315 -5.81 -23.64 22.39
CA LEU A 315 -5.04 -24.67 21.69
C LEU A 315 -4.73 -25.88 22.57
N GLY A 316 -4.99 -25.83 23.88
CA GLY A 316 -4.68 -26.89 24.82
C GLY A 316 -3.19 -27.01 25.18
N LEU A 317 -2.44 -25.87 25.15
CA LEU A 317 -1.00 -25.75 25.42
C LEU A 317 -0.73 -25.14 26.78
#